data_a6eb2c396cbc745bdcc9c8ed8f06187c
#
_entry.id   a6eb2c396cbc745bdcc9c8ed8f06187c
#
_cell.length_a   1.000
_cell.length_b   1.000
_cell.length_c   1.000
_cell.angle_alpha   90.00
_cell.angle_beta   90.00
_cell.angle_gamma   90.00
#
_symmetry.space_group_name_H-M   'P 1'
#
loop_
_entity.id
_entity.type
_entity.pdbx_description
1 polymer ?
#
loop_
_entity_poly.entity_id
_entity_poly.type
_entity_poly.pdbx_seq_one_letter_code
_entity_poly.pdbx_strand_id
1 'polypeptide(L)'
;MESSNPGVCSASSHMTCNASSSSWIRQDTLLYLALALIAIGAYNMFLVLFVLRAIGASFGWYLRTKTAGRRASILSSVAEPEVLSEGSNVGGSKNTTASSLGRGKIIGFFHPFCNAGGGGERVLWAAIRATQTRWPKARIVVYTGDLNVSKSNILSRVKHQFNIDLHSPTITFLYLSTRHWVLPSTWPRFTLIGQSIGSLILAWDAFQLVVPDAFIDTMGYAFALGLCKFLFRNVPTGAYVHYPTISTDMLTSLDPNSPTGNLGVNAGQGVGWKGKAKKIYWQLFALLYSRAGASVDIVMTNSSWTQGHINKLWAPYRTGSGGKTTAPITVVYPPVAVEEMASKIEVSAASESQREKVILCIAQFRPEKNHQILVESFAKFVATHTPASEGSRLVLIGSVRDDADSKLVYELRLLVNELGVKDRVDFVLDAPWPNVLQWLSKASVGVNGMWNEHFGIGVVEYEAAGLIPVVHNSGGPKLDIVTEVDGKPVGFHATTAEEFAQCYEKALSLEDPLAVRLRARQSAQRFTEHVFATRWIEEMERLMALSR
;
A
#
# COMPACT_ATOMS: atom_id res chain seq x y z
N MET A 1 40.16 -0.67 -100.23
CA MET A 1 39.65 -1.83 -100.96
C MET A 1 38.44 -2.29 -100.25
N GLU A 2 37.34 -1.88 -100.69
CA GLU A 2 36.33 -2.61 -101.42
C GLU A 2 35.66 -3.62 -100.48
N SER A 3 34.38 -3.80 -100.37
CA SER A 3 33.22 -3.25 -101.10
C SER A 3 31.96 -3.89 -100.41
N SER A 4 31.01 -3.10 -100.37
CA SER A 4 29.66 -3.26 -100.92
C SER A 4 28.59 -4.06 -100.09
N ASN A 5 27.60 -3.30 -99.88
CA ASN A 5 26.19 -3.56 -99.67
C ASN A 5 25.59 -4.57 -100.70
N PRO A 6 24.32 -4.98 -100.60
CA PRO A 6 23.16 -4.72 -99.74
C PRO A 6 22.24 -5.96 -99.49
N GLY A 7 21.19 -5.74 -98.71
CA GLY A 7 19.96 -6.50 -98.99
C GLY A 7 19.01 -6.87 -97.86
N VAL A 8 17.98 -6.13 -97.84
CA VAL A 8 16.55 -6.54 -97.77
C VAL A 8 15.92 -6.96 -96.39
N CYS A 9 14.89 -6.22 -96.08
CA CYS A 9 13.78 -6.36 -95.13
C CYS A 9 13.27 -7.74 -94.74
N SER A 10 12.95 -7.90 -93.44
CA SER A 10 11.58 -8.38 -93.19
C SER A 10 11.15 -8.00 -91.75
N ALA A 11 9.95 -7.45 -91.66
CA ALA A 11 9.28 -7.08 -90.44
C ALA A 11 8.74 -8.33 -89.70
N SER A 12 8.94 -8.37 -88.36
CA SER A 12 8.03 -9.17 -87.51
C SER A 12 7.85 -8.42 -86.20
N SER A 13 6.64 -7.92 -86.07
CA SER A 13 6.10 -7.34 -84.88
C SER A 13 6.01 -8.40 -83.75
N HIS A 14 6.78 -8.21 -82.70
CA HIS A 14 6.47 -8.90 -81.44
C HIS A 14 5.81 -7.91 -80.48
N MET A 15 4.52 -8.10 -80.27
CA MET A 15 3.75 -7.56 -79.15
C MET A 15 4.36 -8.06 -77.86
N THR A 16 4.94 -7.13 -77.08
CA THR A 16 5.23 -7.34 -75.66
C THR A 16 3.94 -7.14 -74.88
N CYS A 17 3.28 -8.26 -74.47
CA CYS A 17 2.19 -8.27 -73.54
C CYS A 17 2.71 -7.73 -72.19
N ASN A 18 2.14 -6.61 -71.74
CA ASN A 18 2.35 -6.05 -70.41
C ASN A 18 1.83 -7.04 -69.33
N ALA A 19 2.75 -7.70 -68.66
CA ALA A 19 2.50 -8.54 -67.47
C ALA A 19 2.45 -7.73 -66.16
N SER A 20 2.02 -6.46 -66.21
CA SER A 20 2.00 -5.59 -64.98
C SER A 20 0.63 -5.47 -64.32
N SER A 21 -0.46 -5.96 -64.88
CA SER A 21 -1.82 -5.82 -64.31
C SER A 21 -2.19 -6.90 -63.28
N SER A 22 -1.50 -8.04 -63.26
CA SER A 22 -1.86 -9.16 -62.37
C SER A 22 -1.25 -9.08 -60.96
N SER A 23 -0.19 -8.28 -60.77
CA SER A 23 0.45 -8.13 -59.43
C SER A 23 -0.30 -7.13 -58.53
N TRP A 24 -0.84 -6.06 -59.06
CA TRP A 24 -1.62 -5.07 -58.33
C TRP A 24 -2.94 -5.63 -57.81
N ILE A 25 -3.67 -6.40 -58.62
CA ILE A 25 -4.92 -7.05 -58.22
C ILE A 25 -4.67 -8.06 -57.08
N ARG A 26 -3.53 -8.76 -57.08
CA ARG A 26 -3.17 -9.69 -55.99
C ARG A 26 -2.80 -8.97 -54.69
N GLN A 27 -2.13 -7.84 -54.76
CA GLN A 27 -1.78 -7.07 -53.55
C GLN A 27 -3.02 -6.45 -52.90
N ASP A 28 -3.91 -5.87 -53.68
CA ASP A 28 -5.18 -5.31 -53.16
C ASP A 28 -6.07 -6.42 -52.59
N THR A 29 -6.13 -7.59 -53.21
CA THR A 29 -6.92 -8.72 -52.70
C THR A 29 -6.39 -9.25 -51.37
N LEU A 30 -5.05 -9.34 -51.22
CA LEU A 30 -4.41 -9.73 -49.97
C LEU A 30 -4.64 -8.69 -48.87
N LEU A 31 -4.61 -7.39 -49.20
CA LEU A 31 -4.90 -6.30 -48.27
C LEU A 31 -6.36 -6.39 -47.78
N TYR A 32 -7.33 -6.56 -48.69
CA TYR A 32 -8.75 -6.71 -48.33
C TYR A 32 -9.00 -7.96 -47.49
N LEU A 33 -8.34 -9.09 -47.77
CA LEU A 33 -8.41 -10.30 -46.97
C LEU A 33 -7.83 -10.08 -45.56
N ALA A 34 -6.70 -9.39 -45.43
CA ALA A 34 -6.10 -9.05 -44.13
C ALA A 34 -7.01 -8.11 -43.34
N LEU A 35 -7.58 -7.09 -43.98
CA LEU A 35 -8.53 -6.18 -43.34
C LEU A 35 -9.81 -6.88 -42.90
N ALA A 36 -10.33 -7.82 -43.73
CA ALA A 36 -11.49 -8.61 -43.37
C ALA A 36 -11.22 -9.53 -42.16
N LEU A 37 -10.05 -10.18 -42.11
CA LEU A 37 -9.64 -11.02 -40.98
C LEU A 37 -9.48 -10.18 -39.70
N ILE A 38 -8.89 -8.99 -39.79
CA ILE A 38 -8.78 -8.05 -38.67
C ILE A 38 -10.18 -7.60 -38.20
N ALA A 39 -11.08 -7.27 -39.13
CA ALA A 39 -12.46 -6.88 -38.81
C ALA A 39 -13.25 -8.02 -38.14
N ILE A 40 -13.12 -9.25 -38.65
CA ILE A 40 -13.72 -10.45 -38.03
C ILE A 40 -13.14 -10.69 -36.63
N GLY A 41 -11.83 -10.58 -36.46
CA GLY A 41 -11.16 -10.69 -35.16
C GLY A 41 -11.65 -9.63 -34.16
N ALA A 42 -11.73 -8.37 -34.59
CA ALA A 42 -12.25 -7.26 -33.79
C ALA A 42 -13.73 -7.45 -33.44
N TYR A 43 -14.56 -7.91 -34.37
CA TYR A 43 -15.97 -8.20 -34.12
C TYR A 43 -16.15 -9.31 -33.08
N ASN A 44 -15.42 -10.42 -33.25
CA ASN A 44 -15.46 -11.54 -32.29
C ASN A 44 -15.00 -11.11 -30.91
N MET A 45 -13.93 -10.30 -30.80
CA MET A 45 -13.46 -9.73 -29.53
C MET A 45 -14.52 -8.82 -28.91
N PHE A 46 -15.17 -7.95 -29.70
CA PHE A 46 -16.26 -7.09 -29.24
C PHE A 46 -17.44 -7.92 -28.73
N LEU A 47 -17.85 -8.97 -29.44
CA LEU A 47 -18.92 -9.87 -29.04
C LEU A 47 -18.59 -10.58 -27.71
N VAL A 48 -17.38 -11.10 -27.55
CA VAL A 48 -16.93 -11.75 -26.31
C VAL A 48 -16.97 -10.75 -25.15
N LEU A 49 -16.46 -9.54 -25.33
CA LEU A 49 -16.49 -8.50 -24.30
C LEU A 49 -17.92 -8.07 -23.96
N PHE A 50 -18.82 -8.00 -24.95
CA PHE A 50 -20.24 -7.70 -24.74
C PHE A 50 -20.92 -8.80 -23.92
N VAL A 51 -20.72 -10.07 -24.28
CA VAL A 51 -21.29 -11.22 -23.57
C VAL A 51 -20.76 -11.27 -22.12
N LEU A 52 -19.46 -11.09 -21.91
CA LEU A 52 -18.88 -11.04 -20.56
C LEU A 52 -19.49 -9.90 -19.74
N ARG A 53 -19.70 -8.73 -20.33
CA ARG A 53 -20.36 -7.60 -19.66
C ARG A 53 -21.81 -7.89 -19.31
N ALA A 54 -22.56 -8.54 -20.22
CA ALA A 54 -23.94 -8.92 -19.96
C ALA A 54 -24.02 -9.94 -18.81
N ILE A 55 -23.13 -10.92 -18.80
CA ILE A 55 -22.98 -11.90 -17.70
C ILE A 55 -22.69 -11.18 -16.38
N GLY A 56 -21.68 -10.30 -16.34
CA GLY A 56 -21.36 -9.53 -15.15
C GLY A 56 -22.51 -8.69 -14.61
N ALA A 57 -23.22 -7.99 -15.50
CA ALA A 57 -24.39 -7.18 -15.16
C ALA A 57 -25.56 -8.04 -14.61
N SER A 58 -25.78 -9.22 -15.20
CA SER A 58 -26.81 -10.16 -14.74
C SER A 58 -26.52 -10.68 -13.34
N PHE A 59 -25.29 -11.08 -13.06
CA PHE A 59 -24.87 -11.46 -11.70
C PHE A 59 -24.94 -10.28 -10.73
N GLY A 60 -24.54 -9.08 -11.15
CA GLY A 60 -24.66 -7.87 -10.36
C GLY A 60 -26.09 -7.54 -9.99
N TRP A 61 -27.01 -7.65 -10.93
CA TRP A 61 -28.45 -7.49 -10.69
C TRP A 61 -28.98 -8.53 -9.69
N TYR A 62 -28.64 -9.82 -9.93
CA TYR A 62 -29.01 -10.90 -9.01
C TYR A 62 -28.55 -10.63 -7.56
N LEU A 63 -27.28 -10.25 -7.37
CA LEU A 63 -26.74 -9.97 -6.04
C LEU A 63 -27.43 -8.77 -5.37
N ARG A 64 -27.72 -7.70 -6.11
CA ARG A 64 -28.48 -6.55 -5.59
C ARG A 64 -29.89 -6.96 -5.14
N THR A 65 -30.57 -7.76 -5.95
CA THR A 65 -31.93 -8.27 -5.63
C THR A 65 -31.91 -9.19 -4.42
N LYS A 66 -30.97 -10.14 -4.38
CA LYS A 66 -30.78 -11.08 -3.26
C LYS A 66 -30.51 -10.35 -1.95
N THR A 67 -29.74 -9.26 -1.97
CA THR A 67 -29.31 -8.53 -0.76
C THR A 67 -30.20 -7.35 -0.39
N ALA A 68 -31.25 -7.05 -1.15
CA ALA A 68 -32.12 -5.89 -0.97
C ALA A 68 -32.74 -5.82 0.45
N GLY A 69 -33.22 -6.94 1.00
CA GLY A 69 -33.80 -6.99 2.35
C GLY A 69 -32.76 -6.65 3.43
N ARG A 70 -31.54 -7.22 3.35
CA ARG A 70 -30.46 -6.89 4.30
C ARG A 70 -30.02 -5.45 4.18
N ARG A 71 -29.93 -4.94 2.94
CA ARG A 71 -29.64 -3.52 2.69
C ARG A 71 -30.68 -2.62 3.38
N ALA A 72 -31.98 -2.90 3.23
CA ALA A 72 -33.05 -2.15 3.87
C ALA A 72 -32.92 -2.20 5.41
N SER A 73 -32.64 -3.37 5.98
CA SER A 73 -32.41 -3.52 7.42
C SER A 73 -31.23 -2.69 7.93
N ILE A 74 -30.09 -2.67 7.21
CA ILE A 74 -28.93 -1.85 7.59
C ILE A 74 -29.27 -0.34 7.52
N LEU A 75 -30.05 0.08 6.54
CA LEU A 75 -30.43 1.49 6.40
C LEU A 75 -31.43 1.93 7.47
N SER A 76 -32.33 1.04 7.91
CA SER A 76 -33.37 1.33 8.93
C SER A 76 -32.88 1.20 10.37
N SER A 77 -31.76 0.51 10.64
CA SER A 77 -31.30 0.15 11.99
C SER A 77 -30.92 1.33 12.90
N VAL A 78 -30.95 2.56 12.40
CA VAL A 78 -30.74 3.80 13.18
C VAL A 78 -31.72 4.87 12.71
N ALA A 79 -33.02 4.59 12.87
CA ALA A 79 -34.01 5.65 12.96
C ALA A 79 -34.04 6.09 14.44
N GLU A 80 -33.11 6.95 14.87
CA GLU A 80 -33.32 7.67 16.12
C GLU A 80 -34.54 8.59 15.94
N PRO A 81 -35.42 8.68 16.97
CA PRO A 81 -36.49 9.67 16.97
C PRO A 81 -35.84 11.05 16.81
N GLU A 82 -36.33 11.83 15.87
CA GLU A 82 -36.02 13.27 15.78
C GLU A 82 -36.34 13.87 17.16
N VAL A 83 -35.30 14.14 17.94
CA VAL A 83 -35.45 15.05 19.08
C VAL A 83 -35.71 16.42 18.45
N LEU A 84 -36.94 16.86 18.50
CA LEU A 84 -37.36 18.20 18.21
C LEU A 84 -36.57 19.17 19.11
N SER A 85 -35.44 19.67 18.64
CA SER A 85 -34.85 20.87 19.19
C SER A 85 -35.47 22.05 18.48
N GLU A 86 -36.59 22.52 19.05
CA GLU A 86 -37.04 23.90 18.83
C GLU A 86 -35.97 24.88 19.31
N GLY A 87 -35.60 25.79 18.45
CA GLY A 87 -35.03 27.09 18.82
C GLY A 87 -33.54 27.26 18.74
N SER A 88 -33.04 27.68 17.57
CA SER A 88 -32.30 28.93 17.45
C SER A 88 -31.93 29.19 15.97
N ASN A 89 -32.59 30.19 15.41
CA ASN A 89 -32.20 30.85 14.17
C ASN A 89 -30.87 31.59 14.40
N VAL A 90 -29.78 31.12 13.79
CA VAL A 90 -28.65 31.98 13.43
C VAL A 90 -28.21 31.57 12.03
N GLY A 91 -28.27 32.55 11.12
CA GLY A 91 -27.95 32.40 9.72
C GLY A 91 -26.47 32.05 9.50
N GLY A 92 -26.25 31.13 8.60
CA GLY A 92 -24.89 30.65 8.19
C GLY A 92 -24.99 29.78 6.95
N SER A 93 -24.83 30.40 5.83
CA SER A 93 -24.53 30.03 4.45
C SER A 93 -23.90 28.65 4.20
N LYS A 94 -24.48 27.92 3.21
CA LYS A 94 -23.81 27.05 2.22
C LYS A 94 -23.12 25.75 2.63
N ASN A 95 -23.69 24.89 3.49
CA ASN A 95 -23.19 23.51 3.63
C ASN A 95 -24.28 22.42 3.44
N THR A 96 -25.36 22.74 2.78
CA THR A 96 -26.55 21.87 2.61
C THR A 96 -26.36 20.74 1.58
N THR A 97 -25.48 20.89 0.60
CA THR A 97 -25.23 19.88 -0.45
C THR A 97 -24.41 18.69 0.03
N ALA A 98 -23.48 18.89 0.94
CA ALA A 98 -22.58 17.85 1.41
C ALA A 98 -23.24 16.86 2.40
N SER A 99 -24.17 17.33 3.23
CA SER A 99 -24.90 16.48 4.19
C SER A 99 -25.94 15.57 3.50
N SER A 100 -26.40 15.92 2.31
CA SER A 100 -27.35 15.12 1.52
C SER A 100 -26.67 13.94 0.79
N LEU A 101 -25.38 14.04 0.43
CA LEU A 101 -24.66 13.02 -0.33
C LEU A 101 -24.53 11.66 0.39
N GLY A 102 -24.52 11.64 1.72
CA GLY A 102 -24.40 10.39 2.52
C GLY A 102 -25.73 9.78 2.96
N ARG A 103 -26.87 10.47 2.78
CA ARG A 103 -28.17 9.99 3.30
C ARG A 103 -28.63 8.73 2.56
N GLY A 104 -28.85 7.64 3.32
CA GLY A 104 -29.31 6.37 2.75
C GLY A 104 -28.25 5.62 1.93
N LYS A 105 -26.96 5.96 2.04
CA LYS A 105 -25.86 5.26 1.38
C LYS A 105 -25.12 4.33 2.31
N ILE A 106 -24.68 3.19 1.76
CA ILE A 106 -23.81 2.23 2.43
C ILE A 106 -22.40 2.36 1.86
N ILE A 107 -21.44 2.70 2.72
CA ILE A 107 -20.02 2.75 2.38
C ILE A 107 -19.38 1.46 2.91
N GLY A 108 -18.88 0.62 2.00
CA GLY A 108 -18.30 -0.68 2.33
C GLY A 108 -16.78 -0.63 2.41
N PHE A 109 -16.22 -0.97 3.57
CA PHE A 109 -14.78 -1.18 3.78
C PHE A 109 -14.46 -2.67 3.74
N PHE A 110 -13.63 -3.06 2.78
CA PHE A 110 -13.17 -4.44 2.62
C PHE A 110 -11.85 -4.62 3.34
N HIS A 111 -11.91 -5.19 4.55
CA HIS A 111 -10.76 -5.40 5.42
C HIS A 111 -10.88 -6.71 6.20
N PRO A 112 -10.54 -7.85 5.59
CA PRO A 112 -10.76 -9.18 6.17
C PRO A 112 -10.05 -9.46 7.50
N PHE A 113 -9.06 -8.66 7.89
CA PHE A 113 -8.25 -8.81 9.11
C PHE A 113 -8.38 -7.61 10.05
N CYS A 114 -9.55 -7.01 10.15
CA CYS A 114 -9.75 -5.73 10.84
C CYS A 114 -9.40 -5.75 12.35
N ASN A 115 -9.28 -6.94 12.96
CA ASN A 115 -8.97 -7.13 14.38
C ASN A 115 -7.49 -7.51 14.65
N ALA A 116 -6.58 -7.40 13.67
CA ALA A 116 -5.17 -7.80 13.84
C ALA A 116 -4.35 -6.83 14.71
N GLY A 117 -4.66 -5.54 14.69
CA GLY A 117 -4.06 -4.53 15.58
C GLY A 117 -2.76 -3.93 15.11
N GLY A 118 -2.48 -3.97 13.81
CA GLY A 118 -1.28 -3.36 13.22
C GLY A 118 -1.50 -1.94 12.69
N GLY A 119 -0.49 -1.40 12.01
CA GLY A 119 -0.56 -0.07 11.39
C GLY A 119 -1.60 0.04 10.28
N GLY A 120 -1.89 -1.06 9.56
CA GLY A 120 -2.93 -1.11 8.55
C GLY A 120 -4.33 -0.95 9.14
N GLU A 121 -4.58 -1.57 10.28
CA GLU A 121 -5.86 -1.45 11.00
C GLU A 121 -6.02 -0.05 11.61
N ARG A 122 -4.94 0.59 12.07
CA ARG A 122 -5.00 2.00 12.49
C ARG A 122 -5.49 2.90 11.36
N VAL A 123 -5.01 2.70 10.13
CA VAL A 123 -5.50 3.42 8.94
C VAL A 123 -6.98 3.17 8.71
N LEU A 124 -7.42 1.91 8.75
CA LEU A 124 -8.84 1.55 8.59
C LEU A 124 -9.73 2.32 9.58
N TRP A 125 -9.38 2.29 10.87
CA TRP A 125 -10.21 2.87 11.90
C TRP A 125 -10.21 4.40 11.88
N ALA A 126 -9.08 5.03 11.60
CA ALA A 126 -9.00 6.46 11.38
C ALA A 126 -9.80 6.90 10.14
N ALA A 127 -9.73 6.13 9.05
CA ALA A 127 -10.51 6.35 7.84
C ALA A 127 -12.02 6.25 8.10
N ILE A 128 -12.46 5.23 8.86
CA ILE A 128 -13.87 5.07 9.26
C ILE A 128 -14.31 6.25 10.12
N ARG A 129 -13.51 6.66 11.13
CA ARG A 129 -13.83 7.81 11.99
C ARG A 129 -13.98 9.08 11.17
N ALA A 130 -13.04 9.39 10.29
CA ALA A 130 -13.10 10.54 9.40
C ALA A 130 -14.35 10.49 8.50
N THR A 131 -14.68 9.32 7.95
CA THR A 131 -15.86 9.11 7.11
C THR A 131 -17.16 9.31 7.89
N GLN A 132 -17.26 8.81 9.13
CA GLN A 132 -18.42 9.03 10.01
C GLN A 132 -18.62 10.52 10.35
N THR A 133 -17.51 11.21 10.66
CA THR A 133 -17.55 12.66 10.97
C THR A 133 -18.05 13.46 9.76
N ARG A 134 -17.61 13.09 8.54
CA ARG A 134 -18.00 13.81 7.32
C ARG A 134 -19.41 13.48 6.84
N TRP A 135 -19.84 12.21 6.97
CA TRP A 135 -21.16 11.72 6.57
C TRP A 135 -21.86 10.97 7.71
N PRO A 136 -22.35 11.68 8.74
CA PRO A 136 -22.91 11.04 9.95
C PRO A 136 -24.18 10.22 9.67
N LYS A 137 -24.84 10.46 8.54
CA LYS A 137 -26.05 9.72 8.12
C LYS A 137 -25.75 8.53 7.20
N ALA A 138 -24.50 8.34 6.76
CA ALA A 138 -24.08 7.15 6.01
C ALA A 138 -24.00 5.93 6.92
N ARG A 139 -24.18 4.74 6.35
CA ARG A 139 -23.94 3.46 7.01
C ARG A 139 -22.60 2.92 6.57
N ILE A 140 -21.78 2.58 7.54
CA ILE A 140 -20.47 1.96 7.31
C ILE A 140 -20.63 0.46 7.46
N VAL A 141 -20.25 -0.28 6.44
CA VAL A 141 -20.17 -1.73 6.46
C VAL A 141 -18.69 -2.13 6.43
N VAL A 142 -18.26 -2.91 7.40
CA VAL A 142 -16.91 -3.50 7.43
C VAL A 142 -17.04 -4.98 7.11
N TYR A 143 -16.48 -5.39 5.97
CA TYR A 143 -16.40 -6.80 5.59
C TYR A 143 -15.15 -7.41 6.23
N THR A 144 -15.36 -8.28 7.21
CA THR A 144 -14.28 -8.89 8.00
C THR A 144 -14.36 -10.41 8.03
N GLY A 145 -13.22 -11.08 8.11
CA GLY A 145 -13.13 -12.52 8.31
C GLY A 145 -12.90 -12.93 9.77
N ASP A 146 -13.03 -12.01 10.73
CA ASP A 146 -12.82 -12.27 12.16
C ASP A 146 -14.08 -12.84 12.82
N LEU A 147 -14.49 -14.05 12.39
CA LEU A 147 -15.77 -14.70 12.70
C LEU A 147 -16.06 -14.85 14.21
N ASN A 148 -15.02 -15.02 15.02
CA ASN A 148 -15.14 -15.34 16.44
C ASN A 148 -15.09 -14.10 17.35
N VAL A 149 -15.17 -12.90 16.77
CA VAL A 149 -15.05 -11.65 17.53
C VAL A 149 -16.32 -10.82 17.36
N SER A 150 -16.96 -10.46 18.47
CA SER A 150 -18.15 -9.62 18.45
C SER A 150 -17.83 -8.17 18.06
N LYS A 151 -18.83 -7.45 17.55
CA LYS A 151 -18.73 -6.01 17.26
C LYS A 151 -18.23 -5.22 18.47
N SER A 152 -18.76 -5.47 19.66
CA SER A 152 -18.37 -4.78 20.89
C SER A 152 -16.87 -5.00 21.21
N ASN A 153 -16.39 -6.24 21.06
CA ASN A 153 -14.99 -6.57 21.32
C ASN A 153 -14.05 -5.91 20.32
N ILE A 154 -14.42 -5.87 19.02
CA ILE A 154 -13.64 -5.15 18.01
C ILE A 154 -13.55 -3.67 18.36
N LEU A 155 -14.69 -3.00 18.62
CA LEU A 155 -14.71 -1.57 18.93
C LEU A 155 -13.99 -1.22 20.23
N SER A 156 -14.12 -2.06 21.28
CA SER A 156 -13.37 -1.90 22.53
C SER A 156 -11.87 -2.01 22.31
N ARG A 157 -11.43 -2.98 21.50
CA ARG A 157 -10.02 -3.12 21.14
C ARG A 157 -9.49 -1.92 20.36
N VAL A 158 -10.25 -1.41 19.40
CA VAL A 158 -9.91 -0.19 18.64
C VAL A 158 -9.70 1.00 19.56
N LYS A 159 -10.63 1.21 20.51
CA LYS A 159 -10.50 2.28 21.51
C LYS A 159 -9.26 2.10 22.38
N HIS A 160 -9.05 0.88 22.89
CA HIS A 160 -7.93 0.60 23.79
C HIS A 160 -6.57 0.70 23.09
N GLN A 161 -6.47 0.14 21.86
CA GLN A 161 -5.20 0.01 21.16
C GLN A 161 -4.80 1.26 20.38
N PHE A 162 -5.77 1.94 19.77
CA PHE A 162 -5.50 3.09 18.90
C PHE A 162 -6.01 4.42 19.45
N ASN A 163 -6.74 4.40 20.57
CA ASN A 163 -7.42 5.56 21.14
C ASN A 163 -8.39 6.24 20.15
N ILE A 164 -9.04 5.44 19.28
CA ILE A 164 -10.00 5.90 18.27
C ILE A 164 -11.42 5.57 18.73
N ASP A 165 -12.23 6.62 18.93
CA ASP A 165 -13.66 6.48 19.20
C ASP A 165 -14.46 6.43 17.90
N LEU A 166 -15.33 5.44 17.78
CA LEU A 166 -16.19 5.21 16.63
C LEU A 166 -17.66 5.24 17.03
N HIS A 167 -18.49 5.86 16.19
CA HIS A 167 -19.93 5.88 16.40
C HIS A 167 -20.54 4.50 16.05
N SER A 168 -20.66 3.66 17.07
CA SER A 168 -21.10 2.27 16.95
C SER A 168 -22.43 2.09 16.18
N PRO A 169 -23.49 2.93 16.36
CA PRO A 169 -24.77 2.72 15.68
C PRO A 169 -24.68 2.77 14.15
N THR A 170 -23.75 3.49 13.56
CA THR A 170 -23.60 3.59 12.11
C THR A 170 -22.69 2.54 11.49
N ILE A 171 -22.05 1.68 12.30
CA ILE A 171 -21.15 0.61 11.83
C ILE A 171 -21.85 -0.73 11.88
N THR A 172 -21.75 -1.51 10.80
CA THR A 172 -22.19 -2.90 10.71
C THR A 172 -21.03 -3.77 10.26
N PHE A 173 -20.74 -4.85 11.00
CA PHE A 173 -19.77 -5.86 10.59
C PHE A 173 -20.48 -6.97 9.81
N LEU A 174 -19.96 -7.30 8.64
CA LEU A 174 -20.40 -8.43 7.84
C LEU A 174 -19.27 -9.46 7.78
N TYR A 175 -19.54 -10.64 8.32
CA TYR A 175 -18.53 -11.67 8.55
C TYR A 175 -18.38 -12.58 7.32
N LEU A 176 -17.16 -12.63 6.79
CA LEU A 176 -16.78 -13.41 5.61
C LEU A 176 -16.31 -14.81 6.01
N SER A 177 -16.94 -15.85 5.48
CA SER A 177 -16.60 -17.24 5.76
C SER A 177 -15.39 -17.75 4.98
N THR A 178 -15.01 -17.05 3.92
CA THR A 178 -14.03 -17.50 2.92
C THR A 178 -12.63 -16.90 3.11
N ARG A 179 -12.33 -16.26 4.26
CA ARG A 179 -11.03 -15.62 4.53
C ARG A 179 -9.83 -16.54 4.34
N HIS A 180 -9.97 -17.83 4.60
CA HIS A 180 -8.86 -18.78 4.46
C HIS A 180 -8.28 -18.82 3.04
N TRP A 181 -9.07 -18.50 2.00
CA TRP A 181 -8.59 -18.47 0.62
C TRP A 181 -7.55 -17.37 0.33
N VAL A 182 -7.42 -16.34 1.15
CA VAL A 182 -6.39 -15.31 0.98
C VAL A 182 -5.15 -15.55 1.84
N LEU A 183 -5.11 -16.63 2.63
CA LEU A 183 -3.94 -16.97 3.44
C LEU A 183 -2.84 -17.60 2.58
N PRO A 184 -1.54 -17.27 2.81
CA PRO A 184 -0.43 -17.91 2.11
C PRO A 184 -0.39 -19.43 2.33
N SER A 185 -0.80 -19.92 3.50
CA SER A 185 -0.85 -21.35 3.84
C SER A 185 -1.79 -22.16 2.94
N THR A 186 -2.84 -21.54 2.41
CA THR A 186 -3.75 -22.19 1.45
C THR A 186 -3.10 -22.39 0.08
N TRP A 187 -2.11 -21.58 -0.25
CA TRP A 187 -1.46 -21.57 -1.56
C TRP A 187 0.08 -21.72 -1.43
N PRO A 188 0.59 -22.92 -1.11
CA PRO A 188 2.03 -23.15 -0.92
C PRO A 188 2.83 -22.99 -2.22
N ARG A 189 2.16 -23.06 -3.37
CA ARG A 189 2.74 -22.79 -4.70
C ARG A 189 1.89 -21.78 -5.44
N PHE A 190 2.53 -20.95 -6.27
CA PHE A 190 1.86 -19.87 -7.02
C PHE A 190 1.05 -18.92 -6.13
N THR A 191 1.61 -18.59 -4.97
CA THR A 191 0.95 -17.83 -3.89
C THR A 191 0.29 -16.53 -4.39
N LEU A 192 0.95 -15.76 -5.26
CA LEU A 192 0.40 -14.50 -5.79
C LEU A 192 -0.91 -14.71 -6.56
N ILE A 193 -0.94 -15.65 -7.51
CA ILE A 193 -2.17 -15.97 -8.26
C ILE A 193 -3.21 -16.61 -7.34
N GLY A 194 -2.79 -17.54 -6.48
CA GLY A 194 -3.69 -18.22 -5.55
C GLY A 194 -4.41 -17.23 -4.62
N GLN A 195 -3.69 -16.36 -3.95
CA GLN A 195 -4.27 -15.30 -3.10
C GLN A 195 -5.13 -14.31 -3.89
N SER A 196 -4.78 -14.04 -5.16
CA SER A 196 -5.60 -13.18 -6.02
C SER A 196 -6.93 -13.83 -6.37
N ILE A 197 -6.94 -15.13 -6.69
CA ILE A 197 -8.18 -15.91 -6.86
C ILE A 197 -8.96 -15.94 -5.55
N GLY A 198 -8.28 -16.17 -4.43
CA GLY A 198 -8.87 -16.10 -3.10
C GLY A 198 -9.56 -14.76 -2.83
N SER A 199 -8.96 -13.64 -3.26
CA SER A 199 -9.56 -12.32 -3.11
C SER A 199 -10.83 -12.13 -3.94
N LEU A 200 -10.95 -12.78 -5.11
CA LEU A 200 -12.19 -12.81 -5.90
C LEU A 200 -13.28 -13.59 -5.18
N ILE A 201 -12.94 -14.76 -4.61
CA ILE A 201 -13.88 -15.58 -3.81
C ILE A 201 -14.36 -14.79 -2.59
N LEU A 202 -13.45 -14.13 -1.90
CA LEU A 202 -13.74 -13.36 -0.70
C LEU A 202 -14.61 -12.12 -1.01
N ALA A 203 -14.36 -11.44 -2.14
CA ALA A 203 -15.19 -10.33 -2.58
C ALA A 203 -16.58 -10.80 -3.04
N TRP A 204 -16.68 -11.96 -3.66
CA TRP A 204 -17.95 -12.58 -4.01
C TRP A 204 -18.77 -12.89 -2.74
N ASP A 205 -18.15 -13.44 -1.69
CA ASP A 205 -18.77 -13.67 -0.37
C ASP A 205 -19.28 -12.34 0.21
N ALA A 206 -18.47 -11.28 0.17
CA ALA A 206 -18.88 -9.94 0.62
C ALA A 206 -20.12 -9.43 -0.12
N PHE A 207 -20.17 -9.54 -1.44
CA PHE A 207 -21.30 -9.08 -2.25
C PHE A 207 -22.56 -9.94 -2.09
N GLN A 208 -22.43 -11.20 -1.66
CA GLN A 208 -23.58 -12.01 -1.26
C GLN A 208 -24.20 -11.56 0.08
N LEU A 209 -23.45 -10.86 0.89
CA LEU A 209 -23.95 -10.30 2.15
C LEU A 209 -24.65 -8.96 1.92
N VAL A 210 -23.99 -7.99 1.27
CA VAL A 210 -24.60 -6.73 0.83
C VAL A 210 -23.79 -6.10 -0.29
N VAL A 211 -24.44 -5.44 -1.25
CA VAL A 211 -23.78 -4.62 -2.26
C VAL A 211 -23.76 -3.17 -1.79
N PRO A 212 -22.59 -2.55 -1.56
CA PRO A 212 -22.50 -1.17 -1.08
C PRO A 212 -22.71 -0.14 -2.20
N ASP A 213 -22.85 1.12 -1.84
CA ASP A 213 -22.91 2.23 -2.78
C ASP A 213 -21.52 2.77 -3.14
N ALA A 214 -20.51 2.54 -2.29
CA ALA A 214 -19.10 2.73 -2.57
C ALA A 214 -18.33 1.57 -1.92
N PHE A 215 -17.33 1.02 -2.62
CA PHE A 215 -16.56 -0.14 -2.16
C PHE A 215 -15.08 0.22 -2.07
N ILE A 216 -14.52 0.15 -0.85
CA ILE A 216 -13.17 0.59 -0.53
C ILE A 216 -12.37 -0.59 -0.01
N ASP A 217 -11.28 -0.89 -0.67
CA ASP A 217 -10.29 -1.86 -0.20
C ASP A 217 -9.15 -1.14 0.52
N THR A 218 -8.80 -1.62 1.71
CA THR A 218 -7.71 -1.10 2.53
C THR A 218 -6.65 -2.17 2.83
N MET A 219 -6.61 -3.24 2.01
CA MET A 219 -5.66 -4.35 2.14
C MET A 219 -4.75 -4.53 0.91
N GLY A 220 -5.14 -3.94 -0.24
CA GLY A 220 -4.42 -4.09 -1.50
C GLY A 220 -4.95 -5.20 -2.42
N TYR A 221 -6.22 -5.61 -2.26
CA TYR A 221 -6.87 -6.63 -3.09
C TYR A 221 -7.40 -6.05 -4.41
N ALA A 222 -6.51 -5.66 -5.32
CA ALA A 222 -6.88 -5.07 -6.61
C ALA A 222 -7.88 -5.92 -7.42
N PHE A 223 -7.77 -7.26 -7.35
CA PHE A 223 -8.68 -8.17 -8.06
C PHE A 223 -10.10 -8.13 -7.48
N ALA A 224 -10.25 -7.94 -6.16
CA ALA A 224 -11.57 -7.75 -5.53
C ALA A 224 -12.25 -6.47 -6.03
N LEU A 225 -11.49 -5.37 -6.19
CA LEU A 225 -11.98 -4.12 -6.78
C LEU A 225 -12.33 -4.30 -8.26
N GLY A 226 -11.50 -5.03 -9.02
CA GLY A 226 -11.77 -5.40 -10.40
C GLY A 226 -13.08 -6.20 -10.55
N LEU A 227 -13.33 -7.16 -9.67
CA LEU A 227 -14.59 -7.90 -9.63
C LEU A 227 -15.78 -6.97 -9.32
N CYS A 228 -15.63 -6.04 -8.38
CA CYS A 228 -16.66 -5.04 -8.10
C CYS A 228 -17.03 -4.25 -9.37
N LYS A 229 -16.05 -3.75 -10.11
CA LYS A 229 -16.28 -3.01 -11.37
C LYS A 229 -16.87 -3.88 -12.47
N PHE A 230 -16.54 -5.16 -12.51
CA PHE A 230 -17.10 -6.12 -13.45
C PHE A 230 -18.60 -6.38 -13.20
N LEU A 231 -18.97 -6.58 -11.92
CA LEU A 231 -20.35 -6.87 -11.51
C LEU A 231 -21.20 -5.60 -11.37
N PHE A 232 -20.62 -4.50 -10.87
CA PHE A 232 -21.34 -3.29 -10.47
C PHE A 232 -20.64 -2.04 -11.03
N ARG A 233 -20.79 -1.80 -12.32
CA ARG A 233 -20.10 -0.71 -13.02
C ARG A 233 -20.32 0.68 -12.37
N ASN A 234 -21.48 0.90 -11.76
CA ASN A 234 -21.88 2.17 -11.16
C ASN A 234 -21.50 2.28 -9.67
N VAL A 235 -20.90 1.25 -9.07
CA VAL A 235 -20.34 1.34 -7.72
C VAL A 235 -18.94 1.91 -7.83
N PRO A 236 -18.67 3.11 -7.30
CA PRO A 236 -17.34 3.66 -7.26
C PRO A 236 -16.45 2.82 -6.33
N THR A 237 -15.19 2.66 -6.74
CA THR A 237 -14.20 1.84 -6.05
C THR A 237 -13.03 2.70 -5.60
N GLY A 238 -12.63 2.54 -4.32
CA GLY A 238 -11.46 3.15 -3.72
C GLY A 238 -10.44 2.10 -3.28
N ALA A 239 -9.16 2.41 -3.45
CA ALA A 239 -8.07 1.61 -2.91
C ALA A 239 -7.18 2.46 -2.01
N TYR A 240 -6.84 1.94 -0.82
CA TYR A 240 -5.74 2.44 -0.02
C TYR A 240 -4.64 1.37 -0.01
N VAL A 241 -3.56 1.63 -0.72
CA VAL A 241 -2.49 0.65 -0.96
C VAL A 241 -1.36 0.87 0.04
N HIS A 242 -1.21 -0.05 0.99
CA HIS A 242 -0.09 -0.07 1.93
C HIS A 242 1.19 -0.60 1.29
N TYR A 243 1.04 -1.60 0.41
CA TYR A 243 2.10 -2.23 -0.33
C TYR A 243 1.54 -2.86 -1.61
N PRO A 244 2.20 -2.71 -2.76
CA PRO A 244 1.76 -3.38 -3.98
C PRO A 244 1.96 -4.89 -3.86
N THR A 245 0.96 -5.69 -4.25
CA THR A 245 1.06 -7.16 -4.23
C THR A 245 2.31 -7.68 -4.98
N ILE A 246 2.75 -6.95 -5.99
CA ILE A 246 4.05 -7.09 -6.64
C ILE A 246 4.61 -5.70 -6.89
N SER A 247 5.86 -5.45 -6.44
CA SER A 247 6.55 -4.19 -6.66
C SER A 247 7.52 -4.28 -7.84
N THR A 248 7.91 -3.14 -8.41
CA THR A 248 8.95 -3.12 -9.44
C THR A 248 10.29 -3.59 -8.88
N ASP A 249 10.57 -3.36 -7.58
CA ASP A 249 11.79 -3.82 -6.92
C ASP A 249 11.82 -5.34 -6.78
N MET A 250 10.67 -5.98 -6.50
CA MET A 250 10.56 -7.45 -6.55
C MET A 250 10.89 -8.00 -7.95
N LEU A 251 10.42 -7.33 -9.01
CA LEU A 251 10.72 -7.75 -10.38
C LEU A 251 12.21 -7.60 -10.72
N THR A 252 12.84 -6.50 -10.28
CA THR A 252 14.26 -6.24 -10.51
C THR A 252 15.16 -7.10 -9.62
N SER A 253 14.73 -7.49 -8.42
CA SER A 253 15.50 -8.36 -7.51
C SER A 253 15.71 -9.79 -8.06
N LEU A 254 14.92 -10.21 -9.05
CA LEU A 254 15.14 -11.47 -9.78
C LEU A 254 16.15 -11.35 -10.94
N ASP A 255 16.73 -10.18 -11.16
CA ASP A 255 17.80 -10.00 -12.14
C ASP A 255 19.15 -10.07 -11.43
N PRO A 256 19.97 -11.12 -11.67
CA PRO A 256 21.28 -11.25 -11.01
C PRO A 256 22.25 -10.09 -11.30
N ASN A 257 22.03 -9.39 -12.42
CA ASN A 257 22.86 -8.24 -12.83
C ASN A 257 22.31 -6.90 -12.29
N SER A 258 21.18 -6.92 -11.60
CA SER A 258 20.61 -5.71 -10.97
C SER A 258 21.35 -5.37 -9.68
N PRO A 259 21.58 -4.08 -9.38
CA PRO A 259 22.10 -3.65 -8.08
C PRO A 259 21.26 -4.13 -6.89
N THR A 260 19.98 -4.45 -7.14
CA THR A 260 19.03 -4.95 -6.13
C THR A 260 18.93 -6.47 -6.07
N GLY A 261 19.64 -7.21 -6.93
CA GLY A 261 19.57 -8.69 -7.02
C GLY A 261 20.01 -9.43 -5.76
N ASN A 262 20.77 -8.78 -4.89
CA ASN A 262 21.26 -9.32 -3.63
C ASN A 262 20.58 -8.71 -2.39
N LEU A 263 19.49 -7.93 -2.58
CA LEU A 263 18.81 -7.26 -1.49
C LEU A 263 17.43 -7.87 -1.20
N GLY A 264 17.06 -7.84 0.08
CA GLY A 264 15.77 -8.28 0.58
C GLY A 264 15.58 -9.81 0.57
N VAL A 265 14.38 -10.24 0.92
CA VAL A 265 14.02 -11.67 1.12
C VAL A 265 14.08 -12.53 -0.17
N ASN A 266 14.21 -11.91 -1.34
CA ASN A 266 14.33 -12.61 -2.62
C ASN A 266 15.76 -12.67 -3.17
N ALA A 267 16.75 -12.25 -2.40
CA ALA A 267 18.15 -12.26 -2.77
C ALA A 267 18.59 -13.64 -3.32
N GLY A 268 19.29 -13.65 -4.48
CA GLY A 268 19.81 -14.87 -5.11
C GLY A 268 18.80 -15.81 -5.77
N GLN A 269 17.50 -15.54 -5.72
CA GLN A 269 16.47 -16.43 -6.28
C GLN A 269 16.30 -16.33 -7.80
N GLY A 270 17.00 -15.40 -8.45
CA GLY A 270 16.92 -15.16 -9.90
C GLY A 270 17.76 -16.09 -10.77
N VAL A 271 18.57 -16.98 -10.18
CA VAL A 271 19.57 -17.78 -10.88
C VAL A 271 19.00 -19.08 -11.44
N GLY A 272 19.48 -19.50 -12.63
CA GLY A 272 19.12 -20.75 -13.29
C GLY A 272 17.72 -20.75 -13.93
N TRP A 273 17.27 -21.94 -14.39
CA TRP A 273 16.00 -22.08 -15.09
C TRP A 273 14.77 -21.79 -14.19
N LYS A 274 14.86 -22.14 -12.91
CA LYS A 274 13.81 -21.86 -11.91
C LYS A 274 13.67 -20.34 -11.69
N GLY A 275 14.77 -19.60 -11.64
CA GLY A 275 14.76 -18.14 -11.56
C GLY A 275 14.13 -17.49 -12.79
N LYS A 276 14.46 -17.97 -14.01
CA LYS A 276 13.84 -17.52 -15.27
C LYS A 276 12.33 -17.79 -15.28
N ALA A 277 11.90 -18.98 -14.90
CA ALA A 277 10.48 -19.32 -14.81
C ALA A 277 9.74 -18.44 -13.79
N LYS A 278 10.33 -18.19 -12.62
CA LYS A 278 9.80 -17.28 -11.59
C LYS A 278 9.68 -15.84 -12.12
N LYS A 279 10.69 -15.35 -12.87
CA LYS A 279 10.67 -14.02 -13.48
C LYS A 279 9.50 -13.88 -14.48
N ILE A 280 9.32 -14.86 -15.38
CA ILE A 280 8.19 -14.86 -16.34
C ILE A 280 6.85 -14.89 -15.59
N TYR A 281 6.70 -15.75 -14.59
CA TYR A 281 5.50 -15.83 -13.78
C TYR A 281 5.17 -14.48 -13.11
N TRP A 282 6.16 -13.82 -12.53
CA TRP A 282 5.98 -12.52 -11.89
C TRP A 282 5.66 -11.40 -12.89
N GLN A 283 6.24 -11.42 -14.09
CA GLN A 283 5.92 -10.47 -15.15
C GLN A 283 4.47 -10.62 -15.64
N LEU A 284 4.02 -11.85 -15.86
CA LEU A 284 2.62 -12.14 -16.22
C LEU A 284 1.67 -11.73 -15.10
N PHE A 285 2.03 -12.02 -13.85
CA PHE A 285 1.24 -11.60 -12.71
C PHE A 285 1.17 -10.07 -12.60
N ALA A 286 2.29 -9.37 -12.79
CA ALA A 286 2.34 -7.90 -12.78
C ALA A 286 1.42 -7.28 -13.84
N LEU A 287 1.34 -7.89 -15.03
CA LEU A 287 0.42 -7.47 -16.08
C LEU A 287 -1.05 -7.60 -15.65
N LEU A 288 -1.43 -8.74 -15.06
CA LEU A 288 -2.79 -8.97 -14.55
C LEU A 288 -3.14 -8.02 -13.41
N TYR A 289 -2.21 -7.84 -12.46
CA TYR A 289 -2.35 -6.91 -11.35
C TYR A 289 -2.51 -5.46 -11.83
N SER A 290 -1.73 -5.07 -12.84
CA SER A 290 -1.81 -3.74 -13.44
C SER A 290 -3.17 -3.49 -14.11
N ARG A 291 -3.72 -4.48 -14.82
CA ARG A 291 -5.04 -4.38 -15.45
C ARG A 291 -6.17 -4.32 -14.42
N ALA A 292 -6.08 -5.11 -13.34
CA ALA A 292 -7.04 -5.08 -12.25
C ALA A 292 -7.03 -3.72 -11.53
N GLY A 293 -5.84 -3.24 -11.14
CA GLY A 293 -5.67 -1.95 -10.46
C GLY A 293 -6.04 -0.74 -11.30
N ALA A 294 -5.86 -0.82 -12.62
CA ALA A 294 -6.28 0.26 -13.54
C ALA A 294 -7.80 0.53 -13.52
N SER A 295 -8.61 -0.45 -13.13
CA SER A 295 -10.07 -0.32 -13.05
C SER A 295 -10.57 0.45 -11.82
N VAL A 296 -9.71 0.73 -10.85
CA VAL A 296 -10.05 1.41 -9.58
C VAL A 296 -10.23 2.91 -9.83
N ASP A 297 -11.32 3.50 -9.32
CA ASP A 297 -11.64 4.91 -9.58
C ASP A 297 -10.72 5.86 -8.80
N ILE A 298 -10.61 5.69 -7.48
CA ILE A 298 -9.74 6.50 -6.60
C ILE A 298 -8.68 5.62 -5.97
N VAL A 299 -7.42 6.02 -6.10
CA VAL A 299 -6.27 5.26 -5.57
C VAL A 299 -5.44 6.15 -4.65
N MET A 300 -5.33 5.71 -3.41
CA MET A 300 -4.50 6.31 -2.37
C MET A 300 -3.35 5.37 -2.04
N THR A 301 -2.19 5.90 -1.72
CA THR A 301 -1.01 5.15 -1.30
C THR A 301 -0.47 5.69 0.01
N ASN A 302 0.15 4.83 0.81
CA ASN A 302 0.66 5.21 2.12
C ASN A 302 1.96 6.03 2.08
N SER A 303 2.64 6.09 0.93
CA SER A 303 3.94 6.75 0.79
C SER A 303 4.25 7.09 -0.66
N SER A 304 5.21 7.98 -0.88
CA SER A 304 5.75 8.29 -2.21
C SER A 304 6.45 7.08 -2.85
N TRP A 305 7.06 6.21 -2.02
CA TRP A 305 7.65 4.94 -2.50
C TRP A 305 6.57 4.02 -3.09
N THR A 306 5.50 3.78 -2.36
CA THR A 306 4.36 2.97 -2.83
C THR A 306 3.70 3.61 -4.05
N GLN A 307 3.52 4.95 -4.05
CA GLN A 307 2.99 5.70 -5.19
C GLN A 307 3.83 5.48 -6.45
N GLY A 308 5.15 5.52 -6.32
CA GLY A 308 6.08 5.29 -7.43
C GLY A 308 5.87 3.93 -8.09
N HIS A 309 5.69 2.87 -7.30
CA HIS A 309 5.41 1.51 -7.81
C HIS A 309 4.03 1.41 -8.45
N ILE A 310 3.00 1.92 -7.78
CA ILE A 310 1.61 1.87 -8.30
C ILE A 310 1.49 2.73 -9.57
N ASN A 311 2.15 3.88 -9.66
CA ASN A 311 2.21 4.67 -10.88
C ASN A 311 2.83 3.87 -12.04
N LYS A 312 3.95 3.18 -11.82
CA LYS A 312 4.60 2.36 -12.86
C LYS A 312 3.74 1.18 -13.30
N LEU A 313 2.99 0.57 -12.39
CA LEU A 313 2.20 -0.63 -12.65
C LEU A 313 0.79 -0.30 -13.18
N TRP A 314 0.04 0.59 -12.52
CA TRP A 314 -1.37 0.82 -12.80
C TRP A 314 -1.61 1.99 -13.77
N ALA A 315 -0.84 3.10 -13.67
CA ALA A 315 -1.09 4.30 -14.45
C ALA A 315 -1.06 4.08 -15.98
N PRO A 316 -0.18 3.24 -16.57
CA PRO A 316 -0.18 3.00 -18.01
C PRO A 316 -1.50 2.44 -18.57
N TYR A 317 -2.30 1.79 -17.72
CA TYR A 317 -3.58 1.17 -18.09
C TYR A 317 -4.80 1.96 -17.57
N ARG A 318 -4.60 3.07 -16.85
CA ARG A 318 -5.67 3.93 -16.29
C ARG A 318 -6.21 4.95 -17.29
N THR A 319 -5.77 4.93 -18.52
CA THR A 319 -6.28 5.83 -19.57
C THR A 319 -7.75 5.51 -19.84
N GLY A 320 -8.61 6.47 -19.51
CA GLY A 320 -10.05 6.34 -19.65
C GLY A 320 -10.48 6.08 -21.07
N SER A 321 -11.35 5.08 -21.28
CA SER A 321 -12.07 4.90 -22.53
C SER A 321 -12.92 6.16 -22.79
N GLY A 322 -12.59 6.88 -23.85
CA GLY A 322 -13.29 8.11 -24.23
C GLY A 322 -12.68 9.43 -23.75
N GLY A 323 -11.36 9.44 -23.43
CA GLY A 323 -10.65 10.70 -23.12
C GLY A 323 -10.92 11.30 -21.74
N LYS A 324 -11.60 10.59 -20.84
CA LYS A 324 -11.72 11.02 -19.44
C LYS A 324 -10.43 10.74 -18.70
N THR A 325 -9.79 11.79 -18.20
CA THR A 325 -8.67 11.69 -17.25
C THR A 325 -9.13 10.95 -16.01
N THR A 326 -8.51 9.79 -15.73
CA THR A 326 -8.70 9.13 -14.43
C THR A 326 -8.07 9.97 -13.33
N ALA A 327 -8.64 9.92 -12.11
CA ALA A 327 -8.08 10.60 -10.96
C ALA A 327 -6.60 10.19 -10.75
N PRO A 328 -5.72 11.13 -10.36
CA PRO A 328 -4.32 10.81 -10.05
C PRO A 328 -4.24 9.82 -8.89
N ILE A 329 -3.12 9.11 -8.80
CA ILE A 329 -2.77 8.29 -7.64
C ILE A 329 -2.19 9.23 -6.58
N THR A 330 -2.83 9.32 -5.41
CA THR A 330 -2.53 10.32 -4.39
C THR A 330 -1.85 9.69 -3.18
N VAL A 331 -0.86 10.36 -2.59
CA VAL A 331 -0.28 9.95 -1.31
C VAL A 331 -1.16 10.47 -0.18
N VAL A 332 -1.60 9.55 0.68
CA VAL A 332 -2.29 9.82 1.93
C VAL A 332 -1.51 9.11 3.03
N TYR A 333 -0.66 9.83 3.72
CA TYR A 333 0.20 9.24 4.76
C TYR A 333 -0.62 8.59 5.87
N PRO A 334 -0.18 7.42 6.41
CA PRO A 334 -0.86 6.78 7.52
C PRO A 334 -0.94 7.68 8.76
N PRO A 335 -2.02 7.63 9.55
CA PRO A 335 -2.13 8.38 10.78
C PRO A 335 -1.20 7.81 11.84
N VAL A 336 -0.42 8.66 12.48
CA VAL A 336 0.46 8.31 13.61
C VAL A 336 0.03 9.11 14.83
N ALA A 337 0.19 8.53 16.04
CA ALA A 337 -0.20 9.17 17.31
C ALA A 337 0.80 10.26 17.75
N VAL A 338 1.11 11.19 16.84
CA VAL A 338 2.11 12.24 17.05
C VAL A 338 1.72 13.14 18.22
N GLU A 339 0.45 13.54 18.28
CA GLU A 339 -0.06 14.42 19.33
C GLU A 339 0.01 13.76 20.71
N GLU A 340 -0.30 12.46 20.79
CA GLU A 340 -0.20 11.70 22.03
C GLU A 340 1.25 11.62 22.52
N MET A 341 2.19 11.31 21.62
CA MET A 341 3.62 11.29 21.98
C MET A 341 4.14 12.67 22.36
N ALA A 342 3.72 13.71 21.63
CA ALA A 342 4.11 15.09 21.94
C ALA A 342 3.62 15.55 23.32
N SER A 343 2.47 15.06 23.77
CA SER A 343 1.93 15.38 25.11
C SER A 343 2.58 14.60 26.25
N LYS A 344 3.11 13.39 25.97
CA LYS A 344 3.67 12.48 26.98
C LYS A 344 5.19 12.56 27.09
N ILE A 345 5.89 12.98 26.04
CA ILE A 345 7.34 13.03 25.98
C ILE A 345 7.78 14.48 25.77
N GLU A 346 8.43 15.03 26.75
CA GLU A 346 9.03 16.36 26.66
C GLU A 346 10.29 16.34 25.80
N VAL A 347 10.46 17.35 24.94
CA VAL A 347 11.69 17.61 24.17
C VAL A 347 12.10 19.05 24.42
N SER A 348 13.01 19.23 25.35
CA SER A 348 13.51 20.54 25.84
C SER A 348 14.97 20.42 26.28
N ALA A 349 15.59 21.53 26.61
CA ALA A 349 16.94 21.53 27.19
C ALA A 349 17.00 20.75 28.52
N ALA A 350 15.92 20.75 29.29
CA ALA A 350 15.85 19.98 30.54
C ALA A 350 15.81 18.47 30.29
N SER A 351 15.00 18.01 29.34
CA SER A 351 14.90 16.60 29.00
C SER A 351 16.12 16.06 28.25
N GLU A 352 16.87 16.92 27.53
CA GLU A 352 18.09 16.52 26.82
C GLU A 352 19.14 15.90 27.75
N SER A 353 19.32 16.45 28.94
CA SER A 353 20.26 15.92 29.93
C SER A 353 19.88 14.55 30.51
N GLN A 354 18.63 14.11 30.32
CA GLN A 354 18.12 12.81 30.77
C GLN A 354 18.18 11.73 29.69
N ARG A 355 18.56 12.09 28.44
CA ARG A 355 18.68 11.11 27.36
C ARG A 355 19.95 10.28 27.51
N GLU A 356 19.76 9.00 27.34
CA GLU A 356 20.81 7.99 27.41
C GLU A 356 21.39 7.72 26.01
N LYS A 357 22.63 7.24 25.91
CA LYS A 357 23.23 6.79 24.64
C LYS A 357 22.60 5.46 24.16
N VAL A 358 21.26 5.46 24.05
CA VAL A 358 20.49 4.30 23.61
C VAL A 358 20.12 4.48 22.15
N ILE A 359 20.44 3.44 21.36
CA ILE A 359 19.99 3.25 19.99
C ILE A 359 18.82 2.30 20.05
N LEU A 360 17.61 2.78 19.69
CA LEU A 360 16.34 2.09 19.87
C LEU A 360 15.77 1.62 18.54
N CYS A 361 15.48 0.33 18.43
CA CYS A 361 14.70 -0.26 17.34
C CYS A 361 13.34 -0.75 17.87
N ILE A 362 12.25 -0.27 17.28
CA ILE A 362 10.89 -0.75 17.56
C ILE A 362 10.37 -1.40 16.27
N ALA A 363 10.43 -2.72 16.20
CA ALA A 363 9.99 -3.49 15.03
C ALA A 363 9.68 -4.94 15.43
N GLN A 364 8.66 -5.53 14.79
CA GLN A 364 8.39 -6.97 14.93
C GLN A 364 9.62 -7.78 14.51
N PHE A 365 9.90 -8.90 15.20
CA PHE A 365 11.02 -9.77 14.87
C PHE A 365 10.73 -10.60 13.62
N ARG A 366 10.91 -9.96 12.45
CA ARG A 366 10.72 -10.55 11.14
C ARG A 366 11.95 -10.35 10.25
N PRO A 367 12.23 -11.28 9.32
CA PRO A 367 13.41 -11.19 8.45
C PRO A 367 13.49 -9.87 7.67
N GLU A 368 12.39 -9.35 7.19
CA GLU A 368 12.35 -8.10 6.42
C GLU A 368 12.75 -6.85 7.22
N LYS A 369 12.64 -6.90 8.57
CA LYS A 369 13.05 -5.79 9.45
C LYS A 369 14.56 -5.69 9.63
N ASN A 370 15.30 -6.72 9.18
CA ASN A 370 16.76 -6.74 9.09
C ASN A 370 17.46 -6.35 10.40
N HIS A 371 17.03 -6.95 11.52
CA HIS A 371 17.68 -6.73 12.82
C HIS A 371 19.15 -7.14 12.82
N GLN A 372 19.55 -8.05 11.93
CA GLN A 372 20.91 -8.49 11.79
C GLN A 372 21.86 -7.32 11.49
N ILE A 373 21.53 -6.46 10.50
CA ILE A 373 22.38 -5.31 10.15
C ILE A 373 22.51 -4.34 11.33
N LEU A 374 21.47 -4.23 12.18
CA LEU A 374 21.48 -3.35 13.35
C LEU A 374 22.45 -3.88 14.42
N VAL A 375 22.47 -5.19 14.64
CA VAL A 375 23.41 -5.83 15.57
C VAL A 375 24.84 -5.73 15.04
N GLU A 376 25.08 -6.05 13.76
CA GLU A 376 26.39 -5.96 13.12
C GLU A 376 26.94 -4.51 13.13
N SER A 377 26.11 -3.54 12.80
CA SER A 377 26.49 -2.12 12.81
C SER A 377 26.78 -1.61 14.23
N PHE A 378 26.02 -2.07 15.22
CA PHE A 378 26.25 -1.71 16.61
C PHE A 378 27.58 -2.31 17.11
N ALA A 379 27.90 -3.55 16.77
CA ALA A 379 29.20 -4.13 17.11
C ALA A 379 30.38 -3.36 16.49
N LYS A 380 30.25 -2.94 15.22
CA LYS A 380 31.24 -2.08 14.56
C LYS A 380 31.37 -0.72 15.25
N PHE A 381 30.26 -0.13 15.65
CA PHE A 381 30.24 1.13 16.37
C PHE A 381 30.90 1.02 17.75
N VAL A 382 30.63 -0.04 18.51
CA VAL A 382 31.30 -0.30 19.80
C VAL A 382 32.80 -0.48 19.63
N ALA A 383 33.24 -1.14 18.56
CA ALA A 383 34.67 -1.36 18.26
C ALA A 383 35.44 -0.08 17.90
N THR A 384 34.78 1.06 17.69
CA THR A 384 35.48 2.36 17.48
C THR A 384 36.09 2.92 18.74
N HIS A 385 35.64 2.50 19.92
CA HIS A 385 36.09 2.98 21.23
C HIS A 385 36.09 4.52 21.37
N THR A 386 35.15 5.20 20.72
CA THR A 386 34.99 6.65 20.81
C THR A 386 34.18 7.06 22.03
N PRO A 387 34.24 8.33 22.46
CA PRO A 387 33.36 8.84 23.53
C PRO A 387 31.88 8.62 23.25
N ALA A 388 31.44 8.64 21.97
CA ALA A 388 30.05 8.37 21.60
C ALA A 388 29.68 6.89 21.80
N SER A 389 30.57 5.96 21.44
CA SER A 389 30.34 4.53 21.58
C SER A 389 30.47 4.05 23.03
N GLU A 390 31.20 4.77 23.87
CA GLU A 390 31.39 4.39 25.25
C GLU A 390 30.07 4.51 26.05
N GLY A 391 29.69 3.42 26.75
CA GLY A 391 28.43 3.35 27.50
C GLY A 391 27.16 3.24 26.63
N SER A 392 27.28 3.20 25.29
CA SER A 392 26.14 3.04 24.38
C SER A 392 25.49 1.67 24.51
N ARG A 393 24.18 1.60 24.23
CA ARG A 393 23.37 0.37 24.23
C ARG A 393 22.47 0.31 22.98
N LEU A 394 22.28 -0.91 22.47
CA LEU A 394 21.26 -1.19 21.46
C LEU A 394 20.06 -1.86 22.13
N VAL A 395 18.85 -1.33 21.92
CA VAL A 395 17.61 -1.88 22.46
C VAL A 395 16.70 -2.27 21.31
N LEU A 396 16.37 -3.56 21.23
CA LEU A 396 15.48 -4.14 20.23
C LEU A 396 14.13 -4.47 20.86
N ILE A 397 13.10 -3.70 20.53
CA ILE A 397 11.73 -3.90 21.04
C ILE A 397 10.86 -4.46 19.91
N GLY A 398 10.18 -5.57 20.17
CA GLY A 398 9.30 -6.14 19.17
C GLY A 398 8.41 -7.25 19.71
N SER A 399 7.34 -7.56 18.95
CA SER A 399 6.47 -8.70 19.24
C SER A 399 7.00 -9.98 18.59
N VAL A 400 6.73 -11.10 19.27
CA VAL A 400 6.99 -12.47 18.83
C VAL A 400 5.64 -13.17 18.71
N ARG A 401 5.24 -13.57 17.49
CA ARG A 401 3.89 -14.10 17.22
C ARG A 401 3.87 -15.61 17.03
N ASP A 402 4.96 -16.17 16.55
CA ASP A 402 5.08 -17.58 16.18
C ASP A 402 6.50 -18.10 16.38
N ASP A 403 6.67 -19.39 16.12
CA ASP A 403 7.97 -20.07 16.28
C ASP A 403 9.06 -19.53 15.34
N ALA A 404 8.69 -18.99 14.18
CA ALA A 404 9.64 -18.40 13.25
C ALA A 404 10.20 -17.08 13.79
N ASP A 405 9.35 -16.23 14.36
CA ASP A 405 9.76 -15.00 15.05
C ASP A 405 10.66 -15.35 16.26
N SER A 406 10.30 -16.39 17.06
CA SER A 406 11.11 -16.88 18.21
C SER A 406 12.49 -17.37 17.79
N LYS A 407 12.55 -18.11 16.69
CA LYS A 407 13.81 -18.61 16.12
C LYS A 407 14.72 -17.45 15.70
N LEU A 408 14.16 -16.42 15.06
CA LEU A 408 14.94 -15.23 14.67
C LEU A 408 15.54 -14.52 15.90
N VAL A 409 14.76 -14.36 16.98
CA VAL A 409 15.27 -13.78 18.25
C VAL A 409 16.42 -14.61 18.80
N TYR A 410 16.30 -15.95 18.77
CA TYR A 410 17.38 -16.84 19.20
C TYR A 410 18.65 -16.67 18.34
N GLU A 411 18.51 -16.64 17.01
CA GLU A 411 19.63 -16.43 16.08
C GLU A 411 20.29 -15.07 16.30
N LEU A 412 19.53 -14.01 16.55
CA LEU A 412 20.07 -12.68 16.88
C LEU A 412 20.83 -12.68 18.21
N ARG A 413 20.38 -13.42 19.23
CA ARG A 413 21.09 -13.55 20.50
C ARG A 413 22.43 -14.30 20.35
N LEU A 414 22.49 -15.30 19.46
CA LEU A 414 23.75 -15.96 19.11
C LEU A 414 24.69 -14.97 18.43
N LEU A 415 24.22 -14.21 17.45
CA LEU A 415 25.03 -13.22 16.74
C LEU A 415 25.57 -12.14 17.69
N VAL A 416 24.76 -11.64 18.62
CA VAL A 416 25.18 -10.68 19.65
C VAL A 416 26.32 -11.22 20.52
N ASN A 417 26.26 -12.54 20.86
CA ASN A 417 27.32 -13.21 21.62
C ASN A 417 28.59 -13.41 20.79
N GLU A 418 28.45 -13.81 19.53
CA GLU A 418 29.57 -14.00 18.58
C GLU A 418 30.33 -12.70 18.34
N LEU A 419 29.61 -11.59 18.24
CA LEU A 419 30.18 -10.25 18.04
C LEU A 419 30.71 -9.59 19.34
N GLY A 420 30.59 -10.25 20.49
CA GLY A 420 31.11 -9.75 21.76
C GLY A 420 30.41 -8.55 22.36
N VAL A 421 29.15 -8.29 21.96
CA VAL A 421 28.36 -7.11 22.43
C VAL A 421 27.18 -7.48 23.33
N LYS A 422 27.15 -8.70 23.87
CA LYS A 422 26.04 -9.26 24.64
C LYS A 422 25.58 -8.36 25.80
N ASP A 423 26.50 -7.75 26.53
CA ASP A 423 26.19 -6.94 27.71
C ASP A 423 25.66 -5.53 27.36
N ARG A 424 25.62 -5.21 26.07
CA ARG A 424 25.21 -3.91 25.52
C ARG A 424 23.99 -3.97 24.62
N VAL A 425 23.37 -5.17 24.41
CA VAL A 425 22.20 -5.37 23.56
C VAL A 425 21.06 -5.95 24.39
N ASP A 426 19.95 -5.23 24.43
CA ASP A 426 18.72 -5.64 25.12
C ASP A 426 17.66 -6.10 24.13
N PHE A 427 17.01 -7.23 24.44
CA PHE A 427 15.84 -7.74 23.71
C PHE A 427 14.60 -7.58 24.61
N VAL A 428 13.69 -6.70 24.23
CA VAL A 428 12.45 -6.40 24.96
C VAL A 428 11.28 -6.95 24.15
N LEU A 429 10.81 -8.15 24.54
CA LEU A 429 9.76 -8.87 23.81
C LEU A 429 8.39 -8.48 24.35
N ASP A 430 7.43 -8.25 23.44
CA ASP A 430 6.01 -8.01 23.73
C ASP A 430 5.78 -6.90 24.79
N ALA A 431 6.59 -5.84 24.72
CA ALA A 431 6.51 -4.73 25.67
C ALA A 431 5.14 -4.04 25.61
N PRO A 432 4.50 -3.78 26.76
CA PRO A 432 3.30 -2.95 26.81
C PRO A 432 3.64 -1.51 26.44
N TRP A 433 2.67 -0.80 25.86
CA TRP A 433 2.86 0.57 25.36
C TRP A 433 3.50 1.56 26.35
N PRO A 434 3.16 1.56 27.66
CA PRO A 434 3.84 2.42 28.63
C PRO A 434 5.36 2.19 28.68
N ASN A 435 5.81 0.93 28.57
CA ASN A 435 7.25 0.61 28.56
C ASN A 435 7.92 1.11 27.26
N VAL A 436 7.22 1.00 26.13
CA VAL A 436 7.70 1.57 24.86
C VAL A 436 7.88 3.07 24.96
N LEU A 437 6.91 3.79 25.58
CA LEU A 437 7.01 5.23 25.83
C LEU A 437 8.20 5.60 26.74
N GLN A 438 8.51 4.79 27.74
CA GLN A 438 9.69 5.01 28.59
C GLN A 438 10.99 4.90 27.78
N TRP A 439 11.11 3.91 26.90
CA TRP A 439 12.26 3.80 26.02
C TRP A 439 12.35 4.97 25.03
N LEU A 440 11.23 5.39 24.44
CA LEU A 440 11.17 6.54 23.55
C LEU A 440 11.57 7.85 24.25
N SER A 441 11.27 8.00 25.55
CA SER A 441 11.65 9.22 26.30
C SER A 441 13.15 9.26 26.64
N LYS A 442 13.81 8.11 26.81
CA LYS A 442 15.21 8.01 27.23
C LYS A 442 16.19 7.88 26.06
N ALA A 443 15.80 7.20 25.00
CA ALA A 443 16.69 6.91 23.88
C ALA A 443 17.10 8.18 23.13
N SER A 444 18.32 8.21 22.63
CA SER A 444 18.87 9.29 21.81
C SER A 444 18.63 9.08 20.32
N VAL A 445 18.71 7.84 19.84
CA VAL A 445 18.65 7.48 18.42
C VAL A 445 17.53 6.47 18.20
N GLY A 446 16.73 6.67 17.17
CA GLY A 446 15.78 5.68 16.66
C GLY A 446 16.29 5.05 15.37
N VAL A 447 16.37 3.71 15.30
CA VAL A 447 16.97 3.05 14.15
C VAL A 447 15.98 2.15 13.39
N ASN A 448 16.04 2.18 12.04
CA ASN A 448 15.28 1.28 11.18
C ASN A 448 16.20 0.73 10.07
N GLY A 449 16.47 -0.58 10.11
CA GLY A 449 17.35 -1.29 9.16
C GLY A 449 16.63 -1.90 7.95
N MET A 450 15.30 -1.76 7.84
CA MET A 450 14.54 -2.40 6.77
C MET A 450 14.82 -1.79 5.40
N TRP A 451 15.29 -2.63 4.48
CA TRP A 451 15.36 -2.24 3.07
C TRP A 451 13.94 -2.07 2.51
N ASN A 452 13.69 -0.93 1.88
CA ASN A 452 12.41 -0.58 1.28
C ASN A 452 11.22 -0.66 2.26
N GLU A 453 11.41 -0.15 3.50
CA GLU A 453 10.27 0.06 4.40
C GLU A 453 9.20 0.90 3.68
N HIS A 454 7.98 0.38 3.63
CA HIS A 454 6.94 0.95 2.77
C HIS A 454 6.54 2.37 3.16
N PHE A 455 6.39 2.62 4.45
CA PHE A 455 6.23 3.96 5.02
C PHE A 455 7.16 4.16 6.21
N GLY A 456 6.95 3.45 7.33
CA GLY A 456 7.77 3.54 8.53
C GLY A 456 7.09 4.27 9.67
N ILE A 457 5.93 3.79 10.14
CA ILE A 457 5.21 4.38 11.29
C ILE A 457 6.15 4.56 12.49
N GLY A 458 6.96 3.54 12.83
CA GLY A 458 7.93 3.61 13.93
C GLY A 458 8.98 4.72 13.75
N VAL A 459 9.34 5.07 12.51
CA VAL A 459 10.28 6.18 12.26
C VAL A 459 9.61 7.53 12.56
N VAL A 460 8.34 7.69 12.21
CA VAL A 460 7.56 8.88 12.61
C VAL A 460 7.42 8.94 14.13
N GLU A 461 7.23 7.79 14.79
CA GLU A 461 7.19 7.71 16.25
C GLU A 461 8.51 8.16 16.89
N TYR A 462 9.67 7.81 16.29
CA TYR A 462 10.96 8.32 16.72
C TYR A 462 11.03 9.85 16.61
N GLU A 463 10.68 10.41 15.44
CA GLU A 463 10.66 11.86 15.24
C GLU A 463 9.73 12.56 16.24
N ALA A 464 8.51 12.04 16.43
CA ALA A 464 7.53 12.60 17.37
C ALA A 464 8.02 12.55 18.82
N ALA A 465 8.75 11.52 19.21
CA ALA A 465 9.36 11.37 20.52
C ALA A 465 10.68 12.15 20.69
N GLY A 466 11.18 12.78 19.63
CA GLY A 466 12.42 13.55 19.62
C GLY A 466 13.69 12.69 19.57
N LEU A 467 13.62 11.45 19.10
CA LEU A 467 14.81 10.68 18.75
C LEU A 467 15.39 11.18 17.43
N ILE A 468 16.70 11.03 17.26
CA ILE A 468 17.36 11.28 15.97
C ILE A 468 17.25 10.00 15.13
N PRO A 469 16.47 10.00 14.03
CA PRO A 469 16.30 8.79 13.23
C PRO A 469 17.55 8.48 12.42
N VAL A 470 17.96 7.21 12.42
CA VAL A 470 18.95 6.60 11.52
C VAL A 470 18.25 5.49 10.76
N VAL A 471 18.05 5.67 9.46
CA VAL A 471 17.20 4.78 8.67
C VAL A 471 17.91 4.23 7.45
N HIS A 472 17.45 3.08 6.96
CA HIS A 472 17.94 2.55 5.70
C HIS A 472 17.69 3.56 4.56
N ASN A 473 18.70 3.77 3.70
CA ASN A 473 18.68 4.74 2.60
C ASN A 473 17.76 4.30 1.44
N SER A 474 16.52 3.93 1.76
CA SER A 474 15.50 3.47 0.81
C SER A 474 14.09 3.60 1.37
N GLY A 475 13.09 3.36 0.52
CA GLY A 475 11.68 3.27 0.92
C GLY A 475 11.06 4.59 1.38
N GLY A 476 9.97 4.48 2.12
CA GLY A 476 9.23 5.60 2.69
C GLY A 476 10.04 6.44 3.67
N PRO A 477 10.84 5.85 4.58
CA PRO A 477 11.68 6.63 5.50
C PRO A 477 12.60 7.61 4.79
N LYS A 478 13.22 7.21 3.68
CA LYS A 478 14.07 8.08 2.88
C LYS A 478 13.28 9.17 2.14
N LEU A 479 12.16 8.78 1.51
CA LEU A 479 11.47 9.66 0.57
C LEU A 479 10.50 10.63 1.26
N ASP A 480 9.96 10.23 2.41
CA ASP A 480 8.83 10.94 3.01
C ASP A 480 9.09 11.42 4.44
N ILE A 481 9.89 10.69 5.25
CA ILE A 481 9.98 10.95 6.69
C ILE A 481 11.27 11.67 7.04
N VAL A 482 12.42 11.00 6.91
CA VAL A 482 13.73 11.55 7.28
C VAL A 482 14.24 12.43 6.14
N THR A 483 13.58 13.58 5.99
CA THR A 483 13.86 14.57 4.96
C THR A 483 14.38 15.86 5.60
N GLU A 484 14.71 16.85 4.81
CA GLU A 484 15.12 18.15 5.32
C GLU A 484 13.91 19.00 5.71
N VAL A 485 14.06 19.76 6.80
CA VAL A 485 13.16 20.83 7.21
C VAL A 485 13.97 22.13 7.19
N ASP A 486 13.53 23.10 6.43
CA ASP A 486 14.22 24.39 6.23
C ASP A 486 15.69 24.21 5.80
N GLY A 487 15.95 23.25 4.89
CA GLY A 487 17.29 22.93 4.37
C GLY A 487 18.24 22.27 5.38
N LYS A 488 17.73 21.77 6.51
CA LYS A 488 18.51 21.08 7.54
C LYS A 488 17.98 19.66 7.77
N PRO A 489 18.86 18.66 7.93
CA PRO A 489 18.44 17.27 8.12
C PRO A 489 17.76 17.06 9.46
N VAL A 490 16.81 16.11 9.50
CA VAL A 490 16.15 15.64 10.72
C VAL A 490 16.76 14.36 11.26
N GLY A 491 17.62 13.68 10.48
CA GLY A 491 18.26 12.41 10.81
C GLY A 491 19.26 11.98 9.75
N PHE A 492 19.59 10.69 9.72
CA PHE A 492 20.64 10.15 8.87
C PHE A 492 20.16 8.92 8.08
N HIS A 493 20.83 8.67 6.93
CA HIS A 493 20.57 7.53 6.07
C HIS A 493 21.81 6.65 5.97
N ALA A 494 21.62 5.33 5.99
CA ALA A 494 22.68 4.34 5.87
C ALA A 494 22.20 3.13 5.05
N THR A 495 23.11 2.45 4.38
CA THR A 495 22.83 1.25 3.57
C THR A 495 23.59 0.03 4.10
N THR A 496 24.82 0.21 4.57
CA THR A 496 25.68 -0.87 5.09
C THR A 496 25.85 -0.77 6.60
N ALA A 497 26.31 -1.86 7.22
CA ALA A 497 26.59 -1.88 8.66
C ALA A 497 27.62 -0.82 9.06
N GLU A 498 28.61 -0.56 8.20
CA GLU A 498 29.62 0.49 8.38
C GLU A 498 29.00 1.89 8.38
N GLU A 499 28.12 2.16 7.40
CA GLU A 499 27.43 3.44 7.31
C GLU A 499 26.51 3.68 8.51
N PHE A 500 25.77 2.63 8.96
CA PHE A 500 24.96 2.71 10.18
C PHE A 500 25.82 3.04 11.40
N ALA A 501 26.97 2.36 11.58
CA ALA A 501 27.90 2.65 12.68
C ALA A 501 28.39 4.11 12.64
N GLN A 502 28.75 4.62 11.46
CA GLN A 502 29.13 6.03 11.28
C GLN A 502 27.97 7.00 11.60
N CYS A 503 26.74 6.62 11.24
CA CYS A 503 25.57 7.43 11.56
C CYS A 503 25.27 7.46 13.06
N TYR A 504 25.49 6.35 13.79
CA TYR A 504 25.40 6.34 15.27
C TYR A 504 26.41 7.28 15.91
N GLU A 505 27.67 7.21 15.43
CA GLU A 505 28.72 8.14 15.89
C GLU A 505 28.30 9.60 15.66
N LYS A 506 27.87 9.96 14.44
CA LYS A 506 27.43 11.31 14.10
C LYS A 506 26.24 11.75 14.98
N ALA A 507 25.24 10.89 15.15
CA ALA A 507 24.03 11.21 15.89
C ALA A 507 24.29 11.44 17.40
N LEU A 508 25.23 10.68 17.99
CA LEU A 508 25.58 10.75 19.40
C LEU A 508 26.67 11.80 19.69
N SER A 509 27.34 12.33 18.66
CA SER A 509 28.39 13.37 18.77
C SER A 509 27.94 14.75 18.28
N LEU A 510 26.64 14.97 18.08
CA LEU A 510 26.14 16.28 17.65
C LEU A 510 26.41 17.35 18.71
N GLU A 511 26.87 18.53 18.28
CA GLU A 511 27.06 19.69 19.14
C GLU A 511 25.71 20.23 19.67
N ASP A 512 24.69 20.24 18.83
CA ASP A 512 23.32 20.68 19.18
C ASP A 512 22.28 19.61 18.80
N PRO A 513 22.17 18.52 19.57
CA PRO A 513 21.20 17.47 19.31
C PRO A 513 19.76 17.96 19.50
N LEU A 514 19.51 18.92 20.42
CA LEU A 514 18.19 19.45 20.67
C LEU A 514 17.57 20.11 19.43
N ALA A 515 18.35 20.89 18.68
CA ALA A 515 17.85 21.51 17.46
C ALA A 515 17.45 20.47 16.40
N VAL A 516 18.17 19.34 16.29
CA VAL A 516 17.79 18.24 15.39
C VAL A 516 16.50 17.58 15.87
N ARG A 517 16.37 17.29 17.17
CA ARG A 517 15.17 16.67 17.76
C ARG A 517 13.91 17.52 17.57
N LEU A 518 14.03 18.84 17.76
CA LEU A 518 12.90 19.76 17.58
C LEU A 518 12.47 19.81 16.11
N ARG A 519 13.43 19.80 15.16
CA ARG A 519 13.12 19.73 13.72
C ARG A 519 12.46 18.39 13.35
N ALA A 520 12.97 17.27 13.87
CA ALA A 520 12.37 15.95 13.68
C ALA A 520 10.92 15.94 14.19
N ARG A 521 10.68 16.49 15.38
CA ARG A 521 9.32 16.62 15.95
C ARG A 521 8.41 17.53 15.11
N GLN A 522 8.93 18.60 14.55
CA GLN A 522 8.21 19.44 13.59
C GLN A 522 7.87 18.67 12.31
N SER A 523 8.83 17.90 11.77
CA SER A 523 8.61 17.02 10.61
C SER A 523 7.47 16.03 10.83
N ALA A 524 7.41 15.41 12.02
CA ALA A 524 6.38 14.43 12.37
C ALA A 524 4.94 14.99 12.31
N GLN A 525 4.74 16.30 12.42
CA GLN A 525 3.40 16.93 12.35
C GLN A 525 2.69 16.70 11.02
N ARG A 526 3.41 16.38 9.95
CA ARG A 526 2.85 16.02 8.64
C ARG A 526 2.04 14.70 8.66
N PHE A 527 2.21 13.88 9.70
CA PHE A 527 1.68 12.52 9.80
C PHE A 527 0.65 12.36 10.93
N THR A 528 0.10 13.49 11.43
CA THR A 528 -0.94 13.47 12.46
C THR A 528 -2.24 12.87 11.96
N GLU A 529 -3.07 12.40 12.89
CA GLU A 529 -4.41 11.89 12.54
C GLU A 529 -5.29 12.95 11.88
N HIS A 530 -5.11 14.22 12.23
CA HIS A 530 -5.83 15.33 11.62
C HIS A 530 -5.46 15.50 10.14
N VAL A 531 -4.17 15.50 9.81
CA VAL A 531 -3.68 15.59 8.42
C VAL A 531 -4.18 14.40 7.59
N PHE A 532 -4.09 13.19 8.14
CA PHE A 532 -4.65 12.01 7.51
C PHE A 532 -6.16 12.16 7.22
N ALA A 533 -6.94 12.56 8.23
CA ALA A 533 -8.39 12.72 8.08
C ALA A 533 -8.75 13.73 6.99
N THR A 534 -8.05 14.86 6.93
CA THR A 534 -8.26 15.89 5.89
C THR A 534 -8.01 15.31 4.50
N ARG A 535 -6.86 14.67 4.28
CA ARG A 535 -6.50 14.06 2.98
C ARG A 535 -7.41 12.90 2.60
N TRP A 536 -7.77 12.07 3.57
CA TRP A 536 -8.73 10.99 3.36
C TRP A 536 -10.08 11.52 2.88
N ILE A 537 -10.61 12.56 3.51
CA ILE A 537 -11.89 13.15 3.15
C ILE A 537 -11.86 13.77 1.75
N GLU A 538 -10.78 14.45 1.36
CA GLU A 538 -10.62 14.97 0.00
C GLU A 538 -10.80 13.88 -1.06
N GLU A 539 -10.16 12.71 -0.88
CA GLU A 539 -10.27 11.59 -1.81
C GLU A 539 -11.64 10.88 -1.73
N MET A 540 -12.20 10.78 -0.53
CA MET A 540 -13.54 10.22 -0.34
C MET A 540 -14.63 11.11 -0.95
N GLU A 541 -14.51 12.42 -0.92
CA GLU A 541 -15.45 13.34 -1.60
C GLU A 541 -15.42 13.13 -3.12
N ARG A 542 -14.22 12.97 -3.70
CA ARG A 542 -14.06 12.59 -5.11
C ARG A 542 -14.73 11.24 -5.42
N LEU A 543 -14.53 10.25 -4.55
CA LEU A 543 -15.15 8.92 -4.69
C LEU A 543 -16.68 9.01 -4.62
N MET A 544 -17.20 9.68 -3.62
CA MET A 544 -18.65 9.82 -3.40
C MET A 544 -19.35 10.65 -4.49
N ALA A 545 -18.65 11.58 -5.13
CA ALA A 545 -19.16 12.32 -6.28
C ALA A 545 -19.39 11.42 -7.52
N LEU A 546 -18.72 10.27 -7.61
CA LEU A 546 -18.95 9.26 -8.66
C LEU A 546 -20.16 8.36 -8.37
N SER A 547 -20.65 8.34 -7.13
CA SER A 547 -21.80 7.54 -6.71
C SER A 547 -23.10 8.25 -7.11
N ARG A 548 -23.65 7.85 -8.26
CA ARG A 548 -24.95 8.36 -8.79
C ARG A 548 -26.15 7.70 -8.11
#